data_5b4628ae22c088c3ed4c6e89358e4e85
#
_entry.id   5b4628ae22c088c3ed4c6e89358e4e85
#
_cell.length_a   1.000
_cell.length_b   1.000
_cell.length_c   1.000
_cell.angle_alpha   90.00
_cell.angle_beta   90.00
_cell.angle_gamma   90.00
#
_symmetry.space_group_name_H-M   'P 1'
#
loop_
_entity.id
_entity.type
_entity.pdbx_description
1 polymer ?
#
loop_
_entity_poly.entity_id
_entity_poly.type
_entity_poly.pdbx_seq_one_letter_code
_entity_poly.pdbx_strand_id
1 'polypeptide(L)'
;ASDVYKRQVSGDMIGYWKYYPVESENGVNWGKVPVWGMADIVESKCNGVEVGERIYGFLSMSSEVIMRPGKMKAASFVDMAEHRKPLPELYNGYSRTEGEPALYKTLENERCLLFPLFITGYVLADFLADNDYWGAEQVLIGSVSSKTGFGMAAFLNSETNFSGKLVGLTSPGNKAFVESLGDCQPTHKKIAPSN
;
A
#
# COMPACT_ATOMS: atom_id res chain seq x y z
N ALA A 1 6.85 9.47 -7.96
CA ALA A 1 6.34 9.94 -9.26
C ALA A 1 5.73 8.81 -10.10
N SER A 2 6.40 7.64 -10.24
CA SER A 2 5.87 6.52 -11.06
C SER A 2 4.56 5.95 -10.52
N ASP A 3 4.36 5.91 -9.21
CA ASP A 3 3.11 5.43 -8.61
C ASP A 3 1.94 6.37 -8.87
N VAL A 4 2.17 7.68 -8.84
CA VAL A 4 1.16 8.69 -9.16
C VAL A 4 0.75 8.56 -10.62
N TYR A 5 1.71 8.47 -11.55
CA TYR A 5 1.43 8.30 -12.97
C TYR A 5 0.63 7.03 -13.26
N LYS A 6 1.02 5.90 -12.68
CA LYS A 6 0.29 4.63 -12.84
C LYS A 6 -1.14 4.74 -12.32
N ARG A 7 -1.34 5.39 -11.17
CA ARG A 7 -2.66 5.61 -10.58
C ARG A 7 -3.53 6.55 -11.40
N GLN A 8 -2.95 7.55 -12.06
CA GLN A 8 -3.69 8.40 -12.99
C GLN A 8 -4.24 7.59 -14.17
N VAL A 9 -3.42 6.76 -14.79
CA VAL A 9 -3.82 5.96 -15.95
C VAL A 9 -4.82 4.87 -15.59
N SER A 10 -4.66 4.21 -14.46
CA SER A 10 -5.51 3.10 -14.04
C SER A 10 -6.54 3.47 -12.96
N GLY A 11 -6.51 4.69 -12.48
CA GLY A 11 -7.31 5.12 -11.33
C GLY A 11 -8.83 4.99 -11.54
N ASP A 12 -9.31 5.26 -12.74
CA ASP A 12 -10.72 5.07 -13.08
C ASP A 12 -11.07 3.58 -13.12
N MET A 13 -10.27 2.78 -13.82
CA MET A 13 -10.49 1.34 -13.97
C MET A 13 -10.51 0.60 -12.63
N ILE A 14 -9.62 0.94 -11.70
CA ILE A 14 -9.55 0.36 -10.35
C ILE A 14 -10.41 1.10 -9.31
N GLY A 15 -11.11 2.14 -9.73
CA GLY A 15 -12.07 2.87 -8.90
C GLY A 15 -11.47 3.83 -7.87
N TYR A 16 -10.19 4.15 -7.93
CA TYR A 16 -9.54 5.02 -6.94
C TYR A 16 -10.06 6.46 -6.94
N TRP A 17 -10.49 6.99 -8.08
CA TRP A 17 -11.04 8.35 -8.16
C TRP A 17 -12.37 8.50 -7.44
N LYS A 18 -13.08 7.40 -7.21
CA LYS A 18 -14.36 7.39 -6.50
C LYS A 18 -14.23 7.69 -5.00
N TYR A 19 -13.03 7.53 -4.43
CA TYR A 19 -12.80 7.84 -3.02
C TYR A 19 -12.83 9.34 -2.71
N TYR A 20 -12.44 10.17 -3.68
CA TYR A 20 -12.40 11.62 -3.56
C TYR A 20 -12.95 12.26 -4.84
N PRO A 21 -14.26 12.17 -5.05
CA PRO A 21 -14.89 12.71 -6.25
C PRO A 21 -14.67 14.22 -6.33
N VAL A 22 -14.51 14.71 -7.55
CA VAL A 22 -14.40 16.15 -7.86
C VAL A 22 -15.59 16.52 -8.72
N GLU A 23 -16.20 17.65 -8.42
CA GLU A 23 -17.29 18.17 -9.25
C GLU A 23 -16.78 18.49 -10.66
N SER A 24 -17.59 18.17 -11.65
CA SER A 24 -17.29 18.46 -13.05
C SER A 24 -17.42 19.96 -13.31
N GLU A 25 -16.39 20.56 -13.86
CA GLU A 25 -16.44 21.96 -14.32
C GLU A 25 -16.41 21.99 -15.84
N ASN A 26 -17.30 22.75 -16.44
CA ASN A 26 -17.36 22.97 -17.89
C ASN A 26 -17.40 21.68 -18.74
N GLY A 27 -18.03 20.61 -18.24
CA GLY A 27 -18.12 19.32 -18.91
C GLY A 27 -16.84 18.49 -18.87
N VAL A 28 -15.82 18.92 -18.15
CA VAL A 28 -14.57 18.17 -17.94
C VAL A 28 -14.65 17.42 -16.63
N ASN A 29 -14.46 16.10 -16.68
CA ASN A 29 -14.38 15.26 -15.50
C ASN A 29 -12.95 15.25 -14.96
N TRP A 30 -12.81 15.66 -13.71
CA TRP A 30 -11.53 15.63 -13.00
C TRP A 30 -11.48 14.47 -12.02
N GLY A 31 -10.30 13.93 -11.80
CA GLY A 31 -10.06 12.92 -10.77
C GLY A 31 -8.94 13.36 -9.83
N LYS A 32 -9.10 13.04 -8.55
CA LYS A 32 -8.01 13.17 -7.57
C LYS A 32 -7.34 11.82 -7.37
N VAL A 33 -6.03 11.80 -7.42
CA VAL A 33 -5.24 10.59 -7.13
C VAL A 33 -5.08 10.47 -5.62
N PRO A 34 -5.68 9.44 -4.98
CA PRO A 34 -5.48 9.22 -3.55
C PRO A 34 -4.14 8.52 -3.29
N VAL A 35 -3.60 8.78 -2.12
CA VAL A 35 -2.32 8.23 -1.66
C VAL A 35 -2.41 7.79 -0.20
N TRP A 36 -1.59 6.84 0.19
CA TRP A 36 -1.38 6.56 1.60
C TRP A 36 -0.50 7.64 2.21
N GLY A 37 -0.93 8.19 3.33
CA GLY A 37 -0.26 9.33 3.94
C GLY A 37 -0.77 9.64 5.35
N MET A 38 -0.21 10.69 5.91
CA MET A 38 -0.59 11.26 7.19
C MET A 38 -1.41 12.53 7.00
N ALA A 39 -2.32 12.79 7.94
CA ALA A 39 -3.03 14.05 8.05
C ALA A 39 -3.27 14.42 9.51
N ASP A 40 -3.40 15.71 9.79
CA ASP A 40 -3.74 16.21 11.12
C ASP A 40 -5.18 16.73 11.10
N ILE A 41 -5.96 16.43 12.13
CA ILE A 41 -7.33 16.91 12.29
C ILE A 41 -7.28 18.40 12.67
N VAL A 42 -7.72 19.27 11.78
CA VAL A 42 -7.71 20.73 12.01
C VAL A 42 -9.04 21.27 12.51
N GLU A 43 -10.14 20.59 12.20
CA GLU A 43 -11.49 20.89 12.70
C GLU A 43 -12.25 19.59 12.91
N SER A 44 -13.04 19.50 13.97
CA SER A 44 -13.90 18.35 14.23
C SER A 44 -15.27 18.78 14.77
N LYS A 45 -16.32 18.19 14.20
CA LYS A 45 -17.71 18.23 14.72
C LYS A 45 -18.17 16.83 15.18
N CYS A 46 -17.25 15.88 15.18
CA CYS A 46 -17.54 14.49 15.51
C CYS A 46 -17.05 14.18 16.93
N ASN A 47 -17.96 13.72 17.80
CA ASN A 47 -17.59 13.29 19.14
C ASN A 47 -16.60 12.12 19.05
N GLY A 48 -15.51 12.22 19.83
CA GLY A 48 -14.47 11.20 19.87
C GLY A 48 -13.45 11.29 18.72
N VAL A 49 -13.43 12.41 17.99
CA VAL A 49 -12.35 12.81 17.09
C VAL A 49 -11.90 14.20 17.49
N GLU A 50 -10.68 14.33 17.98
CA GLU A 50 -10.19 15.57 18.55
C GLU A 50 -9.32 16.34 17.54
N VAL A 51 -9.38 17.67 17.62
CA VAL A 51 -8.47 18.55 16.87
C VAL A 51 -7.04 18.33 17.34
N GLY A 52 -6.11 18.21 16.40
CA GLY A 52 -4.71 17.89 16.66
C GLY A 52 -4.38 16.40 16.61
N GLU A 53 -5.38 15.51 16.53
CA GLU A 53 -5.10 14.10 16.28
C GLU A 53 -4.42 13.93 14.92
N ARG A 54 -3.41 13.07 14.87
CA ARG A 54 -2.74 12.66 13.62
C ARG A 54 -3.23 11.29 13.20
N ILE A 55 -3.57 11.17 11.91
CA ILE A 55 -4.14 9.95 11.33
C ILE A 55 -3.31 9.46 10.16
N TYR A 56 -3.34 8.15 9.92
CA TYR A 56 -2.77 7.49 8.75
C TYR A 56 -3.87 6.79 7.95
N GLY A 57 -3.87 6.96 6.64
CA GLY A 57 -4.84 6.30 5.78
C GLY A 57 -4.72 6.67 4.30
N PHE A 58 -5.75 6.31 3.54
CA PHE A 58 -5.82 6.57 2.10
C PHE A 58 -6.46 7.95 1.86
N LEU A 59 -5.61 8.94 1.60
CA LEU A 59 -5.94 10.35 1.58
C LEU A 59 -5.90 10.95 0.17
N SER A 60 -6.64 12.01 -0.06
CA SER A 60 -6.53 12.84 -1.25
C SER A 60 -5.20 13.62 -1.24
N MET A 61 -4.58 13.79 -2.40
CA MET A 61 -3.47 14.76 -2.58
C MET A 61 -4.03 16.17 -2.66
N SER A 62 -4.50 16.70 -1.53
CA SER A 62 -5.06 18.05 -1.37
C SER A 62 -4.63 18.63 -0.04
N SER A 63 -4.73 19.96 0.12
CA SER A 63 -4.40 20.64 1.38
C SER A 63 -5.31 20.22 2.52
N GLU A 64 -6.54 19.87 2.21
CA GLU A 64 -7.55 19.46 3.18
C GLU A 64 -8.54 18.45 2.59
N VAL A 65 -9.21 17.72 3.47
CA VAL A 65 -10.27 16.78 3.11
C VAL A 65 -11.32 16.76 4.22
N ILE A 66 -12.58 16.69 3.81
CA ILE A 66 -13.71 16.52 4.73
C ILE A 66 -14.07 15.05 4.78
N MET A 67 -14.16 14.51 6.00
CA MET A 67 -14.53 13.14 6.27
C MET A 67 -15.81 13.04 7.08
N ARG A 68 -16.44 11.87 7.06
CA ARG A 68 -17.59 11.54 7.91
C ARG A 68 -17.21 10.35 8.81
N PRO A 69 -16.51 10.59 9.94
CA PRO A 69 -16.05 9.52 10.82
C PRO A 69 -17.21 8.70 11.38
N GLY A 70 -17.02 7.38 11.45
CA GLY A 70 -17.92 6.42 12.07
C GLY A 70 -17.20 5.13 12.37
N LYS A 71 -17.90 4.11 12.87
CA LYS A 71 -17.31 2.84 13.34
C LYS A 71 -16.09 3.08 14.23
N MET A 72 -16.25 4.00 15.21
CA MET A 72 -15.18 4.48 16.07
C MET A 72 -14.58 3.36 16.91
N LYS A 73 -13.25 3.27 16.94
CA LYS A 73 -12.46 2.43 17.83
C LYS A 73 -11.37 3.28 18.48
N ALA A 74 -10.75 2.76 19.55
CA ALA A 74 -9.65 3.46 20.21
C ALA A 74 -8.50 3.80 19.24
N ALA A 75 -8.14 2.87 18.36
CA ALA A 75 -7.00 3.00 17.45
C ALA A 75 -7.39 3.40 16.00
N SER A 76 -8.68 3.57 15.68
CA SER A 76 -9.09 3.83 14.29
C SER A 76 -10.53 4.31 14.18
N PHE A 77 -10.87 4.85 13.01
CA PHE A 77 -12.24 5.08 12.57
C PHE A 77 -12.37 4.80 11.06
N VAL A 78 -13.59 4.79 10.57
CA VAL A 78 -13.91 4.56 9.14
C VAL A 78 -14.58 5.81 8.59
N ASP A 79 -14.22 6.26 7.40
CA ASP A 79 -14.97 7.29 6.70
C ASP A 79 -16.26 6.68 6.13
N MET A 80 -17.40 7.15 6.64
CA MET A 80 -18.75 6.68 6.33
C MET A 80 -19.47 7.56 5.29
N ALA A 81 -18.72 8.35 4.50
CA ALA A 81 -19.33 9.15 3.43
C ALA A 81 -20.10 8.27 2.44
N GLU A 82 -21.27 8.73 2.00
CA GLU A 82 -22.22 7.93 1.20
C GLU A 82 -21.58 7.33 -0.07
N HIS A 83 -20.77 8.11 -0.78
CA HIS A 83 -20.10 7.69 -2.00
C HIS A 83 -19.07 6.58 -1.77
N ARG A 84 -18.63 6.37 -0.53
CA ARG A 84 -17.65 5.34 -0.15
C ARG A 84 -18.27 3.98 0.20
N LYS A 85 -19.57 3.92 0.47
CA LYS A 85 -20.27 2.68 0.84
C LYS A 85 -20.05 1.51 -0.13
N PRO A 86 -20.10 1.70 -1.46
CA PRO A 86 -19.88 0.61 -2.42
C PRO A 86 -18.41 0.30 -2.69
N LEU A 87 -17.47 1.04 -2.07
CA LEU A 87 -16.04 0.89 -2.30
C LEU A 87 -15.40 -0.05 -1.28
N PRO A 88 -14.26 -0.70 -1.61
CA PRO A 88 -13.56 -1.58 -0.68
C PRO A 88 -13.26 -0.93 0.67
N GLU A 89 -13.69 -1.58 1.75
CA GLU A 89 -13.62 -1.04 3.12
C GLU A 89 -12.16 -0.77 3.56
N LEU A 90 -11.20 -1.52 3.04
CA LEU A 90 -9.78 -1.35 3.32
C LEU A 90 -9.29 0.10 3.17
N TYR A 91 -9.79 0.81 2.17
CA TYR A 91 -9.38 2.19 1.88
C TYR A 91 -10.22 3.25 2.60
N ASN A 92 -11.20 2.84 3.40
CA ASN A 92 -12.05 3.74 4.20
C ASN A 92 -11.59 3.84 5.65
N GLY A 93 -10.65 2.97 6.08
CA GLY A 93 -10.12 2.95 7.44
C GLY A 93 -8.98 3.93 7.65
N TYR A 94 -8.99 4.61 8.81
CA TYR A 94 -7.96 5.55 9.23
C TYR A 94 -7.46 5.15 10.61
N SER A 95 -6.14 4.96 10.74
CA SER A 95 -5.49 4.67 12.02
C SER A 95 -5.19 5.98 12.76
N ARG A 96 -5.39 5.99 14.08
CA ARG A 96 -4.96 7.07 14.99
C ARG A 96 -3.53 6.79 15.41
N THR A 97 -2.62 7.70 15.11
CA THR A 97 -1.18 7.42 15.30
C THR A 97 -0.71 7.57 16.74
N GLU A 98 -1.50 8.21 17.61
CA GLU A 98 -1.08 8.48 19.00
C GLU A 98 -0.77 7.21 19.79
N GLY A 99 -1.62 6.20 19.69
CA GLY A 99 -1.47 4.90 20.37
C GLY A 99 -0.55 3.90 19.68
N GLU A 100 0.07 4.26 18.56
CA GLU A 100 0.91 3.36 17.78
C GLU A 100 2.33 3.22 18.37
N PRO A 101 3.03 2.11 18.05
CA PRO A 101 4.43 1.93 18.44
C PRO A 101 5.32 3.10 18.04
N ALA A 102 6.29 3.44 18.87
CA ALA A 102 7.22 4.56 18.63
C ALA A 102 7.95 4.47 17.29
N LEU A 103 8.22 3.26 16.81
CA LEU A 103 8.82 3.01 15.50
C LEU A 103 7.99 3.64 14.35
N TYR A 104 6.67 3.56 14.40
CA TYR A 104 5.81 4.13 13.35
C TYR A 104 5.82 5.66 13.37
N LYS A 105 6.01 6.26 14.55
CA LYS A 105 6.12 7.72 14.69
C LYS A 105 7.46 8.25 14.16
N THR A 106 8.54 7.48 14.28
CA THR A 106 9.85 7.87 13.78
C THR A 106 10.06 7.61 12.29
N LEU A 107 9.29 6.68 11.71
CA LEU A 107 9.40 6.22 10.32
C LEU A 107 8.13 6.51 9.51
N GLU A 108 7.49 7.66 9.73
CA GLU A 108 6.23 8.01 9.04
C GLU A 108 6.38 8.05 7.51
N ASN A 109 7.49 8.58 7.01
CA ASN A 109 7.76 8.67 5.58
C ASN A 109 7.93 7.28 4.95
N GLU A 110 8.71 6.43 5.60
CA GLU A 110 8.94 5.05 5.18
C GLU A 110 7.62 4.27 5.24
N ARG A 111 6.83 4.48 6.29
CA ARG A 111 5.50 3.88 6.41
C ARG A 111 4.60 4.27 5.25
N CYS A 112 4.50 5.53 4.89
CA CYS A 112 3.70 5.99 3.75
C CYS A 112 4.15 5.37 2.42
N LEU A 113 5.45 5.14 2.25
CA LEU A 113 6.03 4.59 1.02
C LEU A 113 5.97 3.06 0.94
N LEU A 114 6.15 2.37 2.06
CA LEU A 114 6.42 0.93 2.09
C LEU A 114 5.24 0.12 2.62
N PHE A 115 4.61 0.56 3.71
CA PHE A 115 3.60 -0.24 4.42
C PHE A 115 2.49 -0.79 3.51
N PRO A 116 1.85 0.00 2.61
CA PRO A 116 0.76 -0.52 1.78
C PRO A 116 1.16 -1.62 0.82
N LEU A 117 2.44 -1.64 0.43
CA LEU A 117 3.00 -2.61 -0.50
C LEU A 117 3.63 -3.79 0.24
N PHE A 118 4.20 -3.53 1.41
CA PHE A 118 4.76 -4.56 2.27
C PHE A 118 3.68 -5.43 2.90
N ILE A 119 2.56 -4.86 3.32
CA ILE A 119 1.44 -5.67 3.83
C ILE A 119 0.95 -6.66 2.77
N THR A 120 0.96 -6.28 1.49
CA THR A 120 0.64 -7.20 0.39
C THR A 120 1.70 -8.31 0.28
N GLY A 121 2.98 -7.97 0.40
CA GLY A 121 4.07 -8.95 0.40
C GLY A 121 3.98 -9.91 1.59
N TYR A 122 3.64 -9.38 2.78
CA TYR A 122 3.41 -10.18 3.98
C TYR A 122 2.26 -11.17 3.81
N VAL A 123 1.08 -10.69 3.39
CA VAL A 123 -0.10 -11.55 3.19
C VAL A 123 0.16 -12.65 2.14
N LEU A 124 0.93 -12.35 1.10
CA LEU A 124 1.32 -13.36 0.12
C LEU A 124 2.28 -14.40 0.70
N ALA A 125 3.24 -13.97 1.51
CA ALA A 125 4.18 -14.89 2.19
C ALA A 125 3.46 -15.79 3.20
N ASP A 126 2.57 -15.20 4.01
CA ASP A 126 1.71 -15.88 4.97
C ASP A 126 0.79 -16.91 4.29
N PHE A 127 0.13 -16.51 3.22
CA PHE A 127 -0.71 -17.41 2.42
C PHE A 127 0.07 -18.59 1.83
N LEU A 128 1.30 -18.38 1.37
CA LEU A 128 2.14 -19.50 0.91
C LEU A 128 2.51 -20.42 2.06
N ALA A 129 2.86 -19.86 3.22
CA ALA A 129 3.22 -20.63 4.41
C ALA A 129 2.05 -21.46 4.94
N ASP A 130 0.85 -20.88 5.02
CA ASP A 130 -0.38 -21.54 5.45
C ASP A 130 -0.78 -22.73 4.56
N ASN A 131 -0.33 -22.71 3.32
CA ASN A 131 -0.57 -23.81 2.36
C ASN A 131 0.65 -24.72 2.17
N ASP A 132 1.63 -24.69 3.10
CA ASP A 132 2.87 -25.47 3.02
C ASP A 132 3.54 -25.35 1.64
N TYR A 133 3.49 -24.15 1.06
CA TYR A 133 4.03 -23.82 -0.28
C TYR A 133 3.60 -24.81 -1.38
N TRP A 134 2.52 -25.54 -1.18
CA TRP A 134 2.11 -26.69 -2.03
C TRP A 134 3.24 -27.67 -2.33
N GLY A 135 4.20 -27.84 -1.40
CA GLY A 135 5.36 -28.70 -1.56
C GLY A 135 6.42 -28.15 -2.54
N ALA A 136 6.37 -26.86 -2.86
CA ALA A 136 7.32 -26.27 -3.79
C ALA A 136 8.73 -26.18 -3.17
N GLU A 137 9.73 -26.61 -3.90
CA GLU A 137 11.14 -26.45 -3.54
C GLU A 137 11.72 -25.08 -3.92
N GLN A 138 11.00 -24.33 -4.73
CA GLN A 138 11.41 -22.99 -5.18
C GLN A 138 10.21 -22.05 -5.28
N VAL A 139 10.40 -20.80 -4.84
CA VAL A 139 9.45 -19.69 -5.07
C VAL A 139 10.09 -18.70 -6.03
N LEU A 140 9.40 -18.44 -7.14
CA LEU A 140 9.82 -17.49 -8.16
C LEU A 140 9.06 -16.18 -8.01
N ILE A 141 9.75 -15.09 -7.68
CA ILE A 141 9.14 -13.78 -7.46
C ILE A 141 9.37 -12.89 -8.68
N GLY A 142 8.29 -12.59 -9.41
CA GLY A 142 8.32 -11.65 -10.53
C GLY A 142 8.51 -10.20 -10.07
N SER A 143 9.30 -9.41 -10.83
CA SER A 143 9.57 -8.00 -10.48
C SER A 143 10.03 -7.82 -9.03
N VAL A 144 10.94 -8.65 -8.57
CA VAL A 144 11.43 -8.66 -7.18
C VAL A 144 12.04 -7.32 -6.74
N SER A 145 12.45 -6.46 -7.64
CA SER A 145 12.87 -5.08 -7.35
C SER A 145 11.72 -4.12 -7.02
N SER A 146 10.45 -4.54 -7.18
CA SER A 146 9.31 -3.75 -6.71
C SER A 146 9.16 -3.84 -5.19
N LYS A 147 8.57 -2.82 -4.56
CA LYS A 147 8.36 -2.80 -3.11
C LYS A 147 7.61 -4.04 -2.60
N THR A 148 6.56 -4.47 -3.30
CA THR A 148 5.83 -5.71 -2.96
C THR A 148 6.72 -6.95 -3.13
N GLY A 149 7.48 -7.03 -4.24
CA GLY A 149 8.31 -8.18 -4.55
C GLY A 149 9.44 -8.39 -3.54
N PHE A 150 10.21 -7.34 -3.22
CA PHE A 150 11.28 -7.50 -2.23
C PHE A 150 10.74 -7.61 -0.80
N GLY A 151 9.62 -6.95 -0.48
CA GLY A 151 8.95 -7.16 0.79
C GLY A 151 8.51 -8.61 0.98
N MET A 152 7.91 -9.23 -0.05
CA MET A 152 7.55 -10.65 -0.02
C MET A 152 8.80 -11.56 0.17
N ALA A 153 9.91 -11.26 -0.54
CA ALA A 153 11.15 -12.02 -0.40
C ALA A 153 11.70 -11.93 1.03
N ALA A 154 11.72 -10.73 1.62
CA ALA A 154 12.16 -10.52 2.99
C ALA A 154 11.30 -11.32 3.98
N PHE A 155 9.97 -11.26 3.87
CA PHE A 155 9.07 -12.01 4.75
C PHE A 155 9.21 -13.53 4.60
N LEU A 156 9.33 -14.04 3.38
CA LEU A 156 9.59 -15.46 3.16
C LEU A 156 10.89 -15.94 3.80
N ASN A 157 11.90 -15.07 3.84
CA ASN A 157 13.22 -15.39 4.37
C ASN A 157 13.30 -15.25 5.90
N SER A 158 12.60 -14.26 6.50
CA SER A 158 12.73 -13.94 7.92
C SER A 158 11.58 -14.41 8.80
N GLU A 159 10.35 -14.45 8.26
CA GLU A 159 9.14 -14.66 9.06
C GLU A 159 8.45 -15.99 8.79
N THR A 160 8.95 -16.77 7.82
CA THR A 160 8.40 -18.08 7.51
C THR A 160 9.46 -19.17 7.68
N ASN A 161 9.02 -20.42 7.71
CA ASN A 161 9.89 -21.61 7.77
C ASN A 161 10.24 -22.16 6.38
N PHE A 162 10.17 -21.35 5.33
CA PHE A 162 10.50 -21.78 3.99
C PHE A 162 11.99 -22.12 3.86
N SER A 163 12.29 -23.39 3.64
CA SER A 163 13.66 -23.91 3.46
C SER A 163 14.08 -24.03 2.00
N GLY A 164 13.19 -23.71 1.06
CA GLY A 164 13.42 -23.79 -0.36
C GLY A 164 14.21 -22.59 -0.90
N LYS A 165 14.36 -22.55 -2.21
CA LYS A 165 15.10 -21.49 -2.91
C LYS A 165 14.20 -20.34 -3.31
N LEU A 166 14.56 -19.10 -2.92
CA LEU A 166 13.93 -17.88 -3.43
C LEU A 166 14.66 -17.40 -4.68
N VAL A 167 13.93 -17.25 -5.79
CA VAL A 167 14.47 -16.79 -7.07
C VAL A 167 13.76 -15.53 -7.50
N GLY A 168 14.48 -14.42 -7.56
CA GLY A 168 13.94 -13.11 -7.95
C GLY A 168 14.16 -12.80 -9.44
N LEU A 169 13.08 -12.54 -10.19
CA LEU A 169 13.17 -12.02 -11.56
C LEU A 169 13.24 -10.50 -11.54
N THR A 170 14.24 -9.93 -12.18
CA THR A 170 14.42 -8.49 -12.27
C THR A 170 15.03 -8.08 -13.61
N SER A 171 14.99 -6.77 -13.92
CA SER A 171 15.69 -6.21 -15.07
C SER A 171 17.21 -6.14 -14.80
N PRO A 172 18.07 -6.17 -15.83
CA PRO A 172 19.51 -6.04 -15.67
C PRO A 172 19.93 -4.81 -14.83
N GLY A 173 19.25 -3.67 -15.04
CA GLY A 173 19.55 -2.42 -14.32
C GLY A 173 19.25 -2.47 -12.82
N ASN A 174 18.39 -3.37 -12.37
CA ASN A 174 18.03 -3.52 -10.96
C ASN A 174 18.76 -4.68 -10.26
N LYS A 175 19.64 -5.39 -10.97
CA LYS A 175 20.33 -6.57 -10.42
C LYS A 175 21.11 -6.22 -9.16
N ALA A 176 21.96 -5.21 -9.22
CA ALA A 176 22.80 -4.79 -8.09
C ALA A 176 21.96 -4.40 -6.86
N PHE A 177 20.82 -3.72 -7.08
CA PHE A 177 19.89 -3.41 -6.01
C PHE A 177 19.32 -4.68 -5.36
N VAL A 178 18.85 -5.65 -6.15
CA VAL A 178 18.31 -6.91 -5.61
C VAL A 178 19.38 -7.72 -4.87
N GLU A 179 20.59 -7.76 -5.41
CA GLU A 179 21.74 -8.43 -4.74
C GLU A 179 22.07 -7.79 -3.39
N SER A 180 21.94 -6.45 -3.28
CA SER A 180 22.20 -5.74 -2.02
C SER A 180 21.18 -6.03 -0.91
N LEU A 181 19.99 -6.52 -1.26
CA LEU A 181 18.96 -6.89 -0.27
C LEU A 181 19.25 -8.25 0.41
N GLY A 182 19.96 -9.15 -0.27
CA GLY A 182 20.35 -10.45 0.27
C GLY A 182 19.25 -11.51 0.39
N ASP A 183 18.00 -11.15 0.11
CA ASP A 183 16.83 -12.00 0.40
C ASP A 183 16.54 -13.06 -0.67
N CYS A 184 17.09 -12.95 -1.86
CA CYS A 184 16.88 -13.93 -2.93
C CYS A 184 18.02 -13.93 -3.95
N GLN A 185 18.11 -15.02 -4.74
CA GLN A 185 19.05 -15.08 -5.86
C GLN A 185 18.44 -14.35 -7.08
N PRO A 186 19.06 -13.26 -7.57
CA PRO A 186 18.54 -12.55 -8.71
C PRO A 186 18.76 -13.33 -10.01
N THR A 187 17.73 -13.41 -10.83
CA THR A 187 17.78 -14.01 -12.17
C THR A 187 17.27 -12.98 -13.19
N HIS A 188 17.91 -12.89 -14.35
CA HIS A 188 17.49 -12.01 -15.42
C HIS A 188 16.40 -12.68 -16.26
N LYS A 189 15.30 -11.97 -16.49
CA LYS A 189 14.35 -12.34 -17.54
C LYS A 189 14.98 -11.97 -18.89
N LYS A 190 15.47 -12.95 -19.64
CA LYS A 190 15.67 -12.75 -21.08
C LYS A 190 14.30 -12.62 -21.72
N ILE A 191 13.91 -11.41 -22.09
CA ILE A 191 12.77 -11.20 -22.97
C ILE A 191 13.28 -11.62 -24.36
N ALA A 192 12.73 -12.70 -24.89
CA ALA A 192 12.98 -13.04 -26.29
C ALA A 192 12.46 -11.87 -27.14
N PRO A 193 13.21 -11.43 -28.18
CA PRO A 193 12.68 -10.43 -29.09
C PRO A 193 11.36 -10.96 -29.68
N SER A 194 10.32 -10.13 -29.62
CA SER A 194 9.08 -10.39 -30.35
C SER A 194 9.41 -10.43 -31.83
N ASN A 195 9.23 -11.58 -32.44
CA ASN A 195 9.24 -11.71 -33.92
C ASN A 195 8.12 -10.88 -34.55
#